data_3d15870b264deac1e1231ebc4ef66191
#
_entry.id   3d15870b264deac1e1231ebc4ef66191
#
_cell.length_a   1.000
_cell.length_b   1.000
_cell.length_c   1.000
_cell.angle_alpha   90.00
_cell.angle_beta   90.00
_cell.angle_gamma   90.00
#
_symmetry.space_group_name_H-M   'P 1'
#
loop_
_entity.id
_entity.type
_entity.pdbx_description
1 polymer ?
#
loop_
_entity_poly.entity_id
_entity_poly.type
_entity_poly.pdbx_seq_one_letter_code
_entity_poly.pdbx_strand_id
1 'polypeptide(L)'
;MYQGGDAAGAGRGAHEYAGPGAWPYGGPAGPPGLSPGAGQPAALLPHPPPRKPGRRRRAIVGAVVAAAVAAAAVTGVALHSSPAPAAQAVVPTSPPTASDGTALNTEQTGKLDAAVTPVLKNRATALAHGDLAGWLKDVDSTQPALVAHEKMLFTNLRRLPLGSYGWVEQSDATSANLAISPTASNLLNDHTALYSRGYWLQYAFRGYDRSNLQDEYVPIFLQRGDRWLLAGDQTTTAGTRRAEPWEKEPIVVGTGKHALVVLSASDAKKLSTVVKQADTAVGKVTAVWPTGWAHKVVFYDTENADVFSTYLGRHGSISDFDGVTVGMGHDDATRATEPLRVVANPRYEPPGSKNLPALLTHEFTHVAKWADVGDGTPLWSIEGIAEYTAYRGHPSDQRVPEKIGKDGRSGHLPKSLPTASGFYHGGITEAYDYGMSWLAFEYMSETYGESKVRLVYERLAKIWTPEDSAQSLKAEAAAFQAVLHMSEAKFVSGLNKWIARVIRPVH
;
A
#
# COMPACT_ATOMS: atom_id res chain seq x y z
N MET A 1 -44.45 2.70 -41.80
CA MET A 1 -45.44 3.73 -41.46
C MET A 1 -45.09 4.34 -40.14
N TYR A 2 -44.83 5.64 -40.19
CA TYR A 2 -44.79 6.68 -39.15
C TYR A 2 -43.72 6.52 -38.05
N GLN A 3 -42.62 7.30 -38.05
CA GLN A 3 -42.48 8.73 -37.71
C GLN A 3 -42.79 8.96 -36.23
N GLY A 4 -42.02 9.57 -35.43
CA GLY A 4 -40.90 10.49 -35.53
C GLY A 4 -40.91 11.34 -34.26
N GLY A 5 -39.87 12.05 -33.97
CA GLY A 5 -39.83 13.23 -33.08
C GLY A 5 -38.82 13.06 -31.93
N ASP A 6 -37.55 13.50 -32.03
CA ASP A 6 -36.95 14.80 -31.63
C ASP A 6 -37.33 15.24 -30.20
N ALA A 7 -36.45 15.68 -29.34
CA ALA A 7 -35.17 16.35 -29.43
C ALA A 7 -34.57 16.59 -28.02
N ALA A 8 -33.24 16.71 -27.97
CA ALA A 8 -32.43 17.66 -27.20
C ALA A 8 -32.61 17.72 -25.68
N GLY A 9 -31.55 17.66 -24.91
CA GLY A 9 -30.41 18.47 -24.80
C GLY A 9 -29.59 18.24 -23.58
N ALA A 10 -28.34 18.20 -23.79
CA ALA A 10 -27.22 18.81 -23.12
C ALA A 10 -27.14 18.85 -21.60
N GLY A 11 -26.04 18.32 -21.10
CA GLY A 11 -25.55 18.63 -19.76
C GLY A 11 -24.39 17.70 -19.42
N ARG A 12 -23.24 17.80 -20.11
CA ARG A 12 -21.99 17.15 -19.66
C ARG A 12 -21.38 18.02 -18.57
N GLY A 13 -21.48 17.55 -17.32
CA GLY A 13 -20.62 18.01 -16.24
C GLY A 13 -19.32 17.21 -16.29
N ALA A 14 -18.21 17.90 -16.48
CA ALA A 14 -16.88 17.33 -16.37
C ALA A 14 -16.64 16.97 -14.89
N HIS A 15 -16.50 15.69 -14.60
CA HIS A 15 -15.94 15.24 -13.33
C HIS A 15 -14.42 15.13 -13.50
N GLU A 16 -13.68 15.94 -12.75
CA GLU A 16 -12.25 15.80 -12.55
C GLU A 16 -11.99 14.46 -11.83
N TYR A 17 -11.24 13.59 -12.47
CA TYR A 17 -10.84 12.32 -11.93
C TYR A 17 -9.64 12.50 -11.00
N ALA A 18 -9.77 12.04 -9.75
CA ALA A 18 -8.66 11.79 -8.86
C ALA A 18 -7.97 10.48 -9.26
N GLY A 19 -6.64 10.46 -9.28
CA GLY A 19 -5.80 9.36 -9.75
C GLY A 19 -5.94 8.05 -8.96
N PRO A 20 -5.45 6.94 -9.51
CA PRO A 20 -5.76 5.58 -9.09
C PRO A 20 -5.03 5.17 -7.81
N GLY A 21 -5.69 4.44 -6.95
CA GLY A 21 -5.08 3.45 -6.08
C GLY A 21 -5.02 3.72 -4.59
N ALA A 22 -5.87 4.56 -4.06
CA ALA A 22 -6.04 4.64 -2.61
C ALA A 22 -7.46 4.24 -2.22
N TRP A 23 -7.59 3.61 -1.10
CA TRP A 23 -8.87 3.48 -0.43
C TRP A 23 -9.54 4.86 -0.36
N PRO A 24 -10.86 4.99 -0.57
CA PRO A 24 -11.55 6.27 -0.69
C PRO A 24 -11.78 6.96 0.66
N TYR A 25 -10.74 7.12 1.45
CA TYR A 25 -10.80 7.82 2.73
C TYR A 25 -10.26 9.24 2.58
N GLY A 26 -10.98 10.06 1.84
CA GLY A 26 -10.78 11.52 1.81
C GLY A 26 -11.48 12.16 3.00
N GLY A 27 -10.76 12.49 4.06
CA GLY A 27 -11.28 13.30 5.17
C GLY A 27 -11.68 14.70 4.69
N PRO A 28 -12.67 15.36 5.33
CA PRO A 28 -13.12 16.69 4.95
C PRO A 28 -12.03 17.73 5.19
N ALA A 29 -11.86 18.63 4.22
CA ALA A 29 -10.99 19.79 4.29
C ALA A 29 -11.38 20.70 5.46
N GLY A 30 -10.45 20.97 6.37
CA GLY A 30 -10.61 21.93 7.45
C GLY A 30 -10.66 23.38 6.93
N PRO A 31 -11.28 24.30 7.68
CA PRO A 31 -11.43 25.69 7.26
C PRO A 31 -10.11 26.46 7.28
N PRO A 32 -9.94 27.48 6.39
CA PRO A 32 -8.72 28.26 6.30
C PRO A 32 -8.63 29.36 7.39
N GLY A 33 -7.44 29.48 7.93
CA GLY A 33 -6.95 30.75 8.45
C GLY A 33 -6.94 30.91 9.96
N LEU A 34 -5.70 30.96 10.52
CA LEU A 34 -5.23 31.99 11.46
C LEU A 34 -3.70 31.86 11.59
N SER A 35 -3.00 32.95 11.36
CA SER A 35 -1.55 33.06 11.47
C SER A 35 -1.09 33.07 12.93
N PRO A 36 0.10 32.49 13.27
CA PRO A 36 0.64 32.57 14.61
C PRO A 36 1.58 33.78 14.83
N GLY A 37 1.34 34.45 15.95
CA GLY A 37 2.21 35.46 16.49
C GLY A 37 3.43 34.86 17.22
N ALA A 38 4.54 35.59 17.17
CA ALA A 38 5.83 35.28 17.76
C ALA A 38 5.81 35.25 19.30
N GLY A 39 6.41 34.21 19.91
CA GLY A 39 6.67 34.07 21.32
C GLY A 39 8.05 33.50 21.62
N GLN A 40 8.79 34.13 22.52
CA GLN A 40 10.19 33.99 22.91
C GLN A 40 10.54 32.65 23.61
N PRO A 41 11.86 32.29 23.69
CA PRO A 41 12.30 30.97 24.16
C PRO A 41 12.43 30.88 25.70
N ALA A 42 12.09 29.74 26.26
CA ALA A 42 12.27 29.40 27.67
C ALA A 42 13.47 28.45 27.89
N ALA A 43 14.14 28.64 29.02
CA ALA A 43 15.44 28.14 29.42
C ALA A 43 15.50 26.62 29.69
N LEU A 44 16.68 26.04 29.40
CA LEU A 44 17.12 24.68 29.66
C LEU A 44 17.35 24.38 31.15
N LEU A 45 16.85 23.23 31.61
CA LEU A 45 17.22 22.61 32.91
C LEU A 45 17.99 21.28 32.65
N PRO A 46 18.95 20.90 33.53
CA PRO A 46 19.91 19.83 33.27
C PRO A 46 19.39 18.41 33.58
N HIS A 47 19.91 17.45 32.79
CA HIS A 47 19.58 16.02 32.86
C HIS A 47 20.22 15.29 34.05
N PRO A 48 19.54 14.28 34.65
CA PRO A 48 20.14 13.33 35.59
C PRO A 48 20.82 12.15 34.85
N PRO A 49 21.81 11.47 35.48
CA PRO A 49 22.64 10.44 34.86
C PRO A 49 21.95 9.06 34.71
N PRO A 50 22.46 8.18 33.84
CA PRO A 50 21.80 6.91 33.47
C PRO A 50 21.92 5.84 34.57
N ARG A 51 20.82 5.12 34.83
CA ARG A 51 20.77 3.96 35.72
C ARG A 51 21.04 2.65 34.96
N LYS A 52 21.84 1.76 35.57
CA LYS A 52 22.24 0.45 35.05
C LYS A 52 21.06 -0.54 34.95
N PRO A 53 21.07 -1.50 34.00
CA PRO A 53 19.95 -2.41 33.76
C PRO A 53 19.93 -3.57 34.76
N GLY A 54 18.79 -3.72 35.45
CA GLY A 54 18.48 -4.87 36.29
C GLY A 54 17.69 -5.93 35.52
N ARG A 55 18.19 -7.16 35.54
CA ARG A 55 17.56 -8.36 35.00
C ARG A 55 16.17 -8.59 35.59
N ARG A 56 15.11 -8.56 34.79
CA ARG A 56 13.88 -9.35 35.02
C ARG A 56 13.35 -9.87 33.71
N ARG A 57 13.46 -11.19 33.52
CA ARG A 57 12.78 -11.96 32.48
C ARG A 57 11.33 -12.18 32.91
N ARG A 58 10.43 -12.09 31.98
CA ARG A 58 9.00 -12.46 31.91
C ARG A 58 8.10 -11.23 31.77
N ALA A 59 7.70 -11.01 30.52
CA ALA A 59 6.44 -10.51 30.01
C ALA A 59 6.67 -9.90 28.61
N ILE A 60 6.88 -10.74 27.62
CA ILE A 60 7.01 -10.32 26.22
C ILE A 60 6.05 -11.21 25.43
N VAL A 61 4.79 -10.84 25.35
CA VAL A 61 3.83 -11.28 24.31
C VAL A 61 2.65 -10.30 24.18
N GLY A 62 2.45 -9.37 25.12
CA GLY A 62 1.35 -8.41 25.09
C GLY A 62 1.70 -7.02 24.55
N ALA A 63 2.89 -6.82 23.96
CA ALA A 63 3.42 -5.47 23.72
C ALA A 63 3.58 -5.09 22.23
N VAL A 64 3.14 -5.90 21.27
CA VAL A 64 3.50 -5.64 19.87
C VAL A 64 2.60 -4.61 19.22
N VAL A 65 1.33 -4.55 19.53
CA VAL A 65 0.46 -3.45 19.08
C VAL A 65 0.67 -2.19 19.95
N ALA A 66 1.04 -2.35 21.23
CA ALA A 66 1.30 -1.22 22.13
C ALA A 66 2.75 -0.71 22.08
N ALA A 67 3.75 -1.50 21.65
CA ALA A 67 5.16 -1.10 21.62
C ALA A 67 5.55 -0.31 20.37
N ALA A 68 4.89 -0.50 19.26
CA ALA A 68 5.08 0.34 18.06
C ALA A 68 4.69 1.79 18.33
N VAL A 69 3.70 1.99 19.21
CA VAL A 69 3.18 3.30 19.57
C VAL A 69 3.99 4.01 20.68
N ALA A 70 4.63 3.25 21.58
CA ALA A 70 5.38 3.84 22.71
C ALA A 70 6.83 4.23 22.35
N ALA A 71 7.42 3.67 21.29
CA ALA A 71 8.77 4.00 20.85
C ALA A 71 8.89 5.32 20.09
N ALA A 72 7.79 5.84 19.53
CA ALA A 72 7.78 7.09 18.78
C ALA A 72 7.78 8.35 19.65
N ALA A 73 7.58 8.21 20.97
CA ALA A 73 7.44 9.38 21.88
C ALA A 73 8.74 9.82 22.57
N VAL A 74 9.89 9.14 22.39
CA VAL A 74 11.08 9.40 23.27
C VAL A 74 12.39 9.69 22.53
N THR A 75 12.47 9.82 21.22
CA THR A 75 13.74 10.24 20.57
C THR A 75 13.55 11.30 19.52
N GLY A 76 13.14 12.48 19.95
CA GLY A 76 13.37 13.72 19.22
C GLY A 76 14.81 14.19 19.41
N VAL A 77 15.78 13.65 18.69
CA VAL A 77 17.10 14.27 18.50
C VAL A 77 17.12 14.82 17.08
N ALA A 78 16.91 16.13 17.00
CA ALA A 78 17.10 16.89 15.78
C ALA A 78 18.59 16.86 15.40
N LEU A 79 18.95 16.12 14.37
CA LEU A 79 20.16 16.34 13.63
C LEU A 79 19.87 17.47 12.63
N HIS A 80 20.33 18.66 12.97
CA HIS A 80 20.39 19.80 12.03
C HIS A 80 21.45 19.48 10.97
N SER A 81 21.04 18.90 9.85
CA SER A 81 21.76 19.03 8.61
C SER A 81 21.16 20.24 7.89
N SER A 82 21.98 21.25 7.66
CA SER A 82 21.64 22.42 6.85
C SER A 82 21.10 21.95 5.51
N PRO A 83 19.96 22.48 5.04
CA PRO A 83 19.48 22.14 3.72
C PRO A 83 20.50 22.70 2.69
N ALA A 84 21.01 21.80 1.86
CA ALA A 84 21.62 22.22 0.62
C ALA A 84 20.60 23.05 -0.17
N PRO A 85 21.02 24.11 -0.89
CA PRO A 85 20.11 24.94 -1.64
C PRO A 85 19.32 24.04 -2.58
N ALA A 86 17.99 24.07 -2.44
CA ALA A 86 17.08 23.35 -3.31
C ALA A 86 17.36 23.80 -4.76
N ALA A 87 17.88 22.91 -5.57
CA ALA A 87 17.87 23.10 -7.00
C ALA A 87 16.40 23.25 -7.39
N GLN A 88 16.04 24.41 -7.89
CA GLN A 88 14.70 24.64 -8.42
C GLN A 88 14.52 23.66 -9.58
N ALA A 89 13.69 22.64 -9.37
CA ALA A 89 13.28 21.75 -10.43
C ALA A 89 12.54 22.58 -11.48
N VAL A 90 13.15 22.76 -12.63
CA VAL A 90 12.47 23.29 -13.80
C VAL A 90 11.49 22.22 -14.24
N VAL A 91 10.21 22.43 -13.95
CA VAL A 91 9.13 21.58 -14.44
C VAL A 91 8.90 21.93 -15.91
N PRO A 92 9.18 21.05 -16.86
CA PRO A 92 8.82 21.29 -18.24
C PRO A 92 7.30 21.17 -18.36
N THR A 93 6.62 22.26 -18.58
CA THR A 93 5.18 22.33 -18.91
C THR A 93 4.89 22.10 -20.40
N SER A 94 5.86 21.56 -21.14
CA SER A 94 5.82 21.51 -22.60
C SER A 94 5.91 20.07 -23.12
N PRO A 95 5.30 19.76 -24.27
CA PRO A 95 5.47 18.48 -24.95
C PRO A 95 6.96 18.21 -25.25
N PRO A 96 7.34 16.95 -25.56
CA PRO A 96 8.73 16.64 -25.86
C PRO A 96 9.30 17.60 -26.89
N THR A 97 10.41 18.25 -26.55
CA THR A 97 11.04 19.26 -27.40
C THR A 97 12.27 18.66 -28.07
N ALA A 98 12.53 19.08 -29.29
CA ALA A 98 13.81 18.86 -29.95
C ALA A 98 14.92 19.56 -29.16
N SER A 99 16.18 19.22 -29.42
CA SER A 99 17.36 19.79 -28.72
C SER A 99 17.50 21.32 -28.82
N ASP A 100 16.74 21.95 -29.72
CA ASP A 100 16.64 23.40 -29.91
C ASP A 100 15.47 24.06 -29.15
N GLY A 101 14.74 23.31 -28.33
CA GLY A 101 13.59 23.80 -27.58
C GLY A 101 12.28 23.87 -28.37
N THR A 102 12.26 23.45 -29.63
CA THR A 102 11.06 23.45 -30.49
C THR A 102 10.20 22.22 -30.19
N ALA A 103 8.91 22.41 -29.96
CA ALA A 103 7.98 21.29 -29.78
C ALA A 103 7.96 20.38 -31.03
N LEU A 104 8.10 19.07 -30.80
CA LEU A 104 8.03 18.09 -31.87
C LEU A 104 6.62 18.04 -32.47
N ASN A 105 6.53 18.01 -33.81
CA ASN A 105 5.27 17.75 -34.46
C ASN A 105 4.95 16.26 -34.48
N THR A 106 3.71 15.90 -34.82
CA THR A 106 3.24 14.50 -34.81
C THR A 106 4.08 13.58 -35.68
N GLU A 107 4.58 14.06 -36.83
CA GLU A 107 5.41 13.25 -37.74
C GLU A 107 6.79 12.97 -37.12
N GLN A 108 7.40 13.98 -36.50
CA GLN A 108 8.71 13.85 -35.82
C GLN A 108 8.59 12.90 -34.63
N THR A 109 7.54 13.06 -33.81
CA THR A 109 7.24 12.15 -32.68
C THR A 109 7.07 10.72 -33.17
N GLY A 110 6.28 10.49 -34.22
CA GLY A 110 6.07 9.14 -34.78
C GLY A 110 7.38 8.50 -35.30
N LYS A 111 8.30 9.27 -35.87
CA LYS A 111 9.62 8.75 -36.30
C LYS A 111 10.48 8.35 -35.11
N LEU A 112 10.45 9.12 -34.02
CA LEU A 112 11.19 8.81 -32.80
C LEU A 112 10.59 7.60 -32.08
N ASP A 113 9.27 7.51 -32.00
CA ASP A 113 8.58 6.34 -31.45
C ASP A 113 8.95 5.05 -32.22
N ALA A 114 8.93 5.12 -33.54
CA ALA A 114 9.31 3.99 -34.37
C ALA A 114 10.78 3.58 -34.17
N ALA A 115 11.64 4.51 -33.81
CA ALA A 115 13.06 4.25 -33.58
C ALA A 115 13.34 3.62 -32.19
N VAL A 116 12.58 4.03 -31.13
CA VAL A 116 12.83 3.56 -29.75
C VAL A 116 12.01 2.35 -29.36
N THR A 117 10.80 2.15 -29.93
CA THR A 117 9.95 1.01 -29.65
C THR A 117 10.66 -0.35 -29.78
N PRO A 118 11.53 -0.59 -30.78
CA PRO A 118 12.29 -1.84 -30.87
C PRO A 118 13.19 -2.10 -29.67
N VAL A 119 13.74 -1.07 -29.01
CA VAL A 119 14.58 -1.21 -27.81
C VAL A 119 13.81 -1.94 -26.73
N LEU A 120 12.58 -1.50 -26.41
CA LEU A 120 11.73 -2.12 -25.38
C LEU A 120 11.25 -3.52 -25.79
N LYS A 121 10.89 -3.72 -27.07
CA LYS A 121 10.50 -5.04 -27.58
C LYS A 121 11.65 -6.04 -27.50
N ASN A 122 12.86 -5.63 -27.88
CA ASN A 122 14.05 -6.48 -27.78
C ASN A 122 14.33 -6.86 -26.33
N ARG A 123 14.18 -5.94 -25.38
CA ARG A 123 14.34 -6.19 -23.96
C ARG A 123 13.32 -7.22 -23.44
N ALA A 124 12.04 -7.06 -23.76
CA ALA A 124 11.01 -8.03 -23.38
C ALA A 124 11.30 -9.43 -23.93
N THR A 125 11.73 -9.51 -25.19
CA THR A 125 12.12 -10.76 -25.85
C THR A 125 13.35 -11.37 -25.18
N ALA A 126 14.38 -10.60 -24.91
CA ALA A 126 15.60 -11.04 -24.23
C ALA A 126 15.29 -11.58 -22.81
N LEU A 127 14.42 -10.90 -22.05
CA LEU A 127 13.97 -11.36 -20.75
C LEU A 127 13.27 -12.72 -20.85
N ALA A 128 12.34 -12.88 -21.80
CA ALA A 128 11.59 -14.12 -21.98
C ALA A 128 12.52 -15.31 -22.28
N HIS A 129 13.59 -15.09 -23.06
CA HIS A 129 14.56 -16.12 -23.42
C HIS A 129 15.73 -16.28 -22.43
N GLY A 130 15.82 -15.42 -21.39
CA GLY A 130 16.94 -15.45 -20.45
C GLY A 130 18.25 -14.92 -21.04
N ASP A 131 18.17 -14.10 -22.08
CA ASP A 131 19.32 -13.54 -22.80
C ASP A 131 19.75 -12.20 -22.18
N LEU A 132 20.71 -12.25 -21.23
CA LEU A 132 21.27 -11.04 -20.61
C LEU A 132 22.00 -10.15 -21.64
N ALA A 133 22.66 -10.73 -22.62
CA ALA A 133 23.36 -9.94 -23.64
C ALA A 133 22.37 -9.17 -24.49
N GLY A 134 21.28 -9.81 -24.92
CA GLY A 134 20.17 -9.15 -25.61
C GLY A 134 19.50 -8.08 -24.79
N TRP A 135 19.30 -8.31 -23.46
CA TRP A 135 18.76 -7.31 -22.53
C TRP A 135 19.62 -6.06 -22.45
N LEU A 136 20.95 -6.20 -22.43
CA LEU A 136 21.91 -5.10 -22.29
C LEU A 136 22.33 -4.49 -23.65
N LYS A 137 21.95 -5.11 -24.78
CA LYS A 137 22.38 -4.70 -26.11
C LYS A 137 22.13 -3.22 -26.42
N ASP A 138 20.97 -2.74 -25.99
CA ASP A 138 20.51 -1.38 -26.26
C ASP A 138 20.50 -0.51 -24.98
N VAL A 139 21.33 -0.85 -23.99
CA VAL A 139 21.63 -0.02 -22.80
C VAL A 139 22.89 0.80 -23.06
N ASP A 140 22.89 2.06 -22.62
CA ASP A 140 24.08 2.92 -22.76
C ASP A 140 25.24 2.41 -21.91
N SER A 141 26.18 1.73 -22.55
CA SER A 141 27.34 1.12 -21.91
C SER A 141 28.34 2.12 -21.33
N THR A 142 28.24 3.40 -21.66
CA THR A 142 29.09 4.46 -21.10
C THR A 142 28.70 4.84 -19.67
N GLN A 143 27.59 4.30 -19.17
CA GLN A 143 27.08 4.48 -17.82
C GLN A 143 27.20 3.18 -16.97
N PRO A 144 28.34 2.93 -16.30
CA PRO A 144 28.55 1.65 -15.56
C PRO A 144 27.52 1.38 -14.48
N ALA A 145 27.00 2.43 -13.81
CA ALA A 145 25.98 2.30 -12.78
C ALA A 145 24.65 1.80 -13.36
N LEU A 146 24.24 2.34 -14.53
CA LEU A 146 23.05 1.89 -15.25
C LEU A 146 23.21 0.44 -15.70
N VAL A 147 24.35 0.08 -16.27
CA VAL A 147 24.62 -1.32 -16.69
C VAL A 147 24.57 -2.27 -15.50
N ALA A 148 25.11 -1.88 -14.34
CA ALA A 148 25.06 -2.68 -13.12
C ALA A 148 23.62 -2.85 -12.62
N HIS A 149 22.84 -1.76 -12.60
CA HIS A 149 21.42 -1.78 -12.25
C HIS A 149 20.63 -2.70 -13.18
N GLU A 150 20.82 -2.58 -14.49
CA GLU A 150 20.13 -3.39 -15.49
C GLU A 150 20.44 -4.89 -15.41
N LYS A 151 21.68 -5.24 -15.05
CA LYS A 151 22.07 -6.64 -14.75
C LYS A 151 21.35 -7.16 -13.51
N MET A 152 21.26 -6.35 -12.46
CA MET A 152 20.51 -6.69 -11.24
C MET A 152 19.03 -6.89 -11.56
N LEU A 153 18.42 -5.93 -12.25
CA LEU A 153 17.02 -5.95 -12.65
C LEU A 153 16.70 -7.21 -13.46
N PHE A 154 17.48 -7.51 -14.49
CA PHE A 154 17.33 -8.73 -15.28
C PHE A 154 17.40 -9.99 -14.41
N THR A 155 18.41 -10.07 -13.53
CA THR A 155 18.60 -11.22 -12.64
C THR A 155 17.42 -11.39 -11.70
N ASN A 156 16.87 -10.32 -11.16
CA ASN A 156 15.71 -10.32 -10.28
C ASN A 156 14.43 -10.75 -11.02
N LEU A 157 14.17 -10.17 -12.20
CA LEU A 157 13.01 -10.50 -13.02
C LEU A 157 13.00 -11.99 -13.41
N ARG A 158 14.17 -12.58 -13.68
CA ARG A 158 14.31 -14.02 -13.98
C ARG A 158 13.98 -14.94 -12.80
N ARG A 159 13.95 -14.42 -11.58
CA ARG A 159 13.55 -15.17 -10.37
C ARG A 159 12.03 -15.18 -10.16
N LEU A 160 11.33 -14.18 -10.70
CA LEU A 160 9.89 -14.04 -10.57
C LEU A 160 9.14 -15.02 -11.51
N PRO A 161 8.00 -15.56 -11.10
CA PRO A 161 7.17 -16.42 -11.94
C PRO A 161 6.36 -15.58 -12.95
N LEU A 162 7.04 -14.83 -13.81
CA LEU A 162 6.39 -13.97 -14.78
C LEU A 162 5.50 -14.76 -15.75
N GLY A 163 4.23 -14.36 -15.85
CA GLY A 163 3.31 -14.82 -16.89
C GLY A 163 3.37 -13.92 -18.12
N SER A 164 3.57 -12.62 -17.88
CA SER A 164 3.76 -11.58 -18.90
C SER A 164 4.74 -10.53 -18.35
N TYR A 165 5.44 -9.85 -19.23
CA TYR A 165 6.25 -8.67 -18.94
C TYR A 165 6.52 -7.89 -20.23
N GLY A 166 6.21 -6.61 -20.26
CA GLY A 166 6.45 -5.78 -21.45
C GLY A 166 5.93 -4.36 -21.27
N TRP A 167 6.05 -3.59 -22.33
CA TRP A 167 5.67 -2.18 -22.35
C TRP A 167 4.66 -1.94 -23.47
N VAL A 168 3.62 -1.15 -23.13
CA VAL A 168 2.60 -0.68 -24.06
C VAL A 168 2.66 0.85 -24.06
N GLU A 169 2.65 1.43 -25.24
CA GLU A 169 2.68 2.88 -25.41
C GLU A 169 1.42 3.54 -24.82
N GLN A 170 1.61 4.64 -24.12
CA GLN A 170 0.49 5.44 -23.64
C GLN A 170 -0.10 6.26 -24.79
N SER A 171 -1.41 6.07 -25.08
CA SER A 171 -2.10 6.75 -26.17
C SER A 171 -2.24 8.26 -25.92
N ASP A 172 -2.33 8.68 -24.68
CA ASP A 172 -2.60 10.04 -24.24
C ASP A 172 -1.40 10.65 -23.52
N ALA A 173 -0.19 10.46 -24.07
CA ALA A 173 1.01 11.02 -23.50
C ALA A 173 0.98 12.55 -23.39
N THR A 174 0.11 13.07 -22.54
CA THR A 174 0.34 14.34 -21.86
C THR A 174 1.50 14.11 -20.91
N SER A 175 2.70 14.01 -21.50
CA SER A 175 4.00 13.97 -20.81
C SER A 175 4.25 15.22 -19.94
N ALA A 176 3.18 15.88 -19.55
CA ALA A 176 3.18 17.22 -18.97
C ALA A 176 3.76 17.30 -17.55
N ASN A 177 4.04 16.18 -16.87
CA ASN A 177 4.45 16.24 -15.46
C ASN A 177 5.60 15.28 -15.11
N LEU A 178 6.57 15.11 -16.03
CA LEU A 178 7.73 14.25 -15.77
C LEU A 178 8.82 15.05 -15.05
N ALA A 179 9.21 14.60 -13.88
CA ALA A 179 10.42 15.09 -13.23
C ALA A 179 11.62 14.49 -13.96
N ILE A 180 12.50 15.36 -14.48
CA ILE A 180 13.74 14.89 -15.08
C ILE A 180 14.64 14.35 -13.96
N SER A 181 15.02 13.08 -14.06
CA SER A 181 15.96 12.48 -13.11
C SER A 181 17.32 13.22 -13.14
N PRO A 182 18.13 13.18 -12.05
CA PRO A 182 19.47 13.72 -12.08
C PRO A 182 20.33 13.17 -13.24
N THR A 183 20.12 11.90 -13.58
CA THR A 183 20.78 11.26 -14.73
C THR A 183 20.38 11.92 -16.04
N ALA A 184 19.09 12.18 -16.28
CA ALA A 184 18.61 12.86 -17.48
C ALA A 184 19.15 14.29 -17.56
N SER A 185 19.17 15.03 -16.44
CA SER A 185 19.74 16.39 -16.38
C SER A 185 21.23 16.41 -16.76
N ASN A 186 22.00 15.43 -16.29
CA ASN A 186 23.42 15.31 -16.65
C ASN A 186 23.61 14.98 -18.14
N LEU A 187 22.77 14.11 -18.70
CA LEU A 187 22.82 13.74 -20.12
C LEU A 187 22.44 14.90 -21.04
N LEU A 188 21.52 15.79 -20.61
CA LEU A 188 21.13 16.99 -21.37
C LEU A 188 22.29 17.97 -21.53
N ASN A 189 23.24 18.02 -20.59
CA ASN A 189 24.40 18.91 -20.64
C ASN A 189 25.46 18.48 -21.69
N ASP A 190 25.38 17.25 -22.22
CA ASP A 190 26.36 16.68 -23.15
C ASP A 190 26.00 16.88 -24.64
N HIS A 191 25.08 17.78 -24.96
CA HIS A 191 24.59 18.05 -26.32
C HIS A 191 24.14 16.82 -27.13
N THR A 192 23.66 15.81 -26.45
CA THR A 192 23.22 14.56 -27.06
C THR A 192 21.70 14.57 -27.27
N ALA A 193 21.22 14.04 -28.38
CA ALA A 193 19.77 13.92 -28.60
C ALA A 193 19.16 12.94 -27.60
N LEU A 194 18.22 13.42 -26.81
CA LEU A 194 17.43 12.63 -25.86
C LEU A 194 15.99 12.56 -26.33
N TYR A 195 15.39 11.42 -26.10
CA TYR A 195 13.96 11.21 -26.30
C TYR A 195 13.36 10.44 -25.10
N SER A 196 12.20 10.88 -24.67
CA SER A 196 11.46 10.23 -23.57
C SER A 196 9.99 10.24 -23.88
N ARG A 197 9.33 9.13 -23.60
CA ARG A 197 7.89 8.94 -23.79
C ARG A 197 7.34 8.03 -22.70
N GLY A 198 6.07 8.24 -22.32
CA GLY A 198 5.35 7.39 -21.37
C GLY A 198 4.95 6.05 -21.99
N TYR A 199 5.18 5.01 -21.24
CA TYR A 199 4.71 3.65 -21.49
C TYR A 199 3.97 3.12 -20.27
N TRP A 200 3.07 2.17 -20.48
CA TRP A 200 2.59 1.30 -19.43
C TRP A 200 3.49 0.07 -19.36
N LEU A 201 4.24 -0.10 -18.27
CA LEU A 201 4.84 -1.38 -17.92
C LEU A 201 3.73 -2.33 -17.52
N GLN A 202 3.58 -3.43 -18.23
CA GLN A 202 2.59 -4.46 -17.94
C GLN A 202 3.27 -5.76 -17.53
N TYR A 203 2.84 -6.34 -16.42
CA TYR A 203 3.30 -7.66 -16.00
C TYR A 203 2.24 -8.39 -15.18
N ALA A 204 2.38 -9.71 -15.09
CA ALA A 204 1.57 -10.54 -14.20
C ALA A 204 2.39 -11.70 -13.67
N PHE A 205 2.13 -12.11 -12.43
CA PHE A 205 2.70 -13.32 -11.86
C PHE A 205 1.81 -14.52 -12.15
N ARG A 206 2.38 -15.50 -12.84
CA ARG A 206 1.68 -16.73 -13.25
C ARG A 206 1.14 -17.49 -12.05
N GLY A 207 -0.16 -17.73 -12.01
CA GLY A 207 -0.84 -18.46 -10.95
C GLY A 207 -1.20 -17.61 -9.72
N TYR A 208 -0.89 -16.31 -9.73
CA TYR A 208 -1.23 -15.36 -8.66
C TYR A 208 -2.11 -14.22 -9.18
N ASP A 209 -1.73 -13.59 -10.27
CA ASP A 209 -2.47 -12.48 -10.85
C ASP A 209 -3.48 -12.98 -11.89
N ARG A 210 -4.67 -12.39 -11.88
CA ARG A 210 -5.75 -12.70 -12.85
C ARG A 210 -5.76 -11.74 -14.03
N SER A 211 -5.16 -10.57 -13.87
CA SER A 211 -4.97 -9.56 -14.90
C SER A 211 -3.54 -9.03 -14.86
N ASN A 212 -3.13 -8.33 -15.91
CA ASN A 212 -1.86 -7.60 -15.89
C ASN A 212 -1.97 -6.43 -14.94
N LEU A 213 -0.94 -6.27 -14.12
CA LEU A 213 -0.64 -5.02 -13.46
C LEU A 213 -0.16 -4.03 -14.51
N GLN A 214 -0.52 -2.77 -14.35
CA GLN A 214 -0.01 -1.67 -15.16
C GLN A 214 0.66 -0.65 -14.24
N ASP A 215 1.85 -0.22 -14.60
CA ASP A 215 2.55 0.86 -13.91
C ASP A 215 3.17 1.81 -14.92
N GLU A 216 3.29 3.06 -14.56
CA GLU A 216 3.85 4.06 -15.45
C GLU A 216 5.36 3.84 -15.59
N TYR A 217 5.86 3.89 -16.83
CA TYR A 217 7.27 3.80 -17.13
C TYR A 217 7.67 4.83 -18.16
N VAL A 218 8.66 5.65 -17.83
CA VAL A 218 9.11 6.75 -18.69
C VAL A 218 10.62 6.63 -18.92
N PRO A 219 11.02 5.79 -19.91
CA PRO A 219 12.42 5.61 -20.27
C PRO A 219 13.02 6.88 -20.88
N ILE A 220 14.30 7.06 -20.65
CA ILE A 220 15.11 8.04 -21.34
C ILE A 220 15.94 7.32 -22.38
N PHE A 221 15.75 7.69 -23.63
CA PHE A 221 16.55 7.19 -24.74
C PHE A 221 17.57 8.24 -25.16
N LEU A 222 18.79 7.79 -25.45
CA LEU A 222 19.91 8.58 -25.88
C LEU A 222 20.34 8.13 -27.29
N GLN A 223 20.52 9.07 -28.22
CA GLN A 223 21.01 8.74 -29.56
C GLN A 223 22.56 8.75 -29.58
N ARG A 224 23.15 7.65 -30.03
CA ARG A 224 24.58 7.53 -30.32
C ARG A 224 24.77 7.00 -31.74
N GLY A 225 25.24 7.87 -32.63
CA GLY A 225 25.26 7.58 -34.07
C GLY A 225 23.83 7.28 -34.56
N ASP A 226 23.65 6.16 -35.23
CA ASP A 226 22.33 5.75 -35.76
C ASP A 226 21.50 4.93 -34.77
N ARG A 227 21.97 4.74 -33.53
CA ARG A 227 21.31 3.88 -32.53
C ARG A 227 20.71 4.70 -31.41
N TRP A 228 19.51 4.28 -31.00
CA TRP A 228 18.90 4.70 -29.74
C TRP A 228 19.20 3.69 -28.64
N LEU A 229 19.67 4.20 -27.49
CA LEU A 229 20.05 3.40 -26.34
C LEU A 229 19.23 3.83 -25.14
N LEU A 230 18.86 2.90 -24.26
CA LEU A 230 18.29 3.20 -22.96
C LEU A 230 19.38 3.82 -22.07
N ALA A 231 19.15 5.02 -21.60
CA ALA A 231 20.06 5.79 -20.76
C ALA A 231 19.56 5.99 -19.32
N GLY A 232 18.38 5.49 -19.00
CA GLY A 232 17.77 5.59 -17.68
C GLY A 232 16.26 5.64 -17.76
N ASP A 233 15.62 6.03 -16.67
CA ASP A 233 14.20 6.34 -16.61
C ASP A 233 13.93 7.65 -15.88
N GLN A 234 12.74 8.18 -16.05
CA GLN A 234 12.22 9.33 -15.31
C GLN A 234 11.18 8.86 -14.31
N THR A 235 11.18 9.48 -13.14
CA THR A 235 10.07 9.35 -12.19
C THR A 235 9.04 10.43 -12.47
N THR A 236 7.77 10.12 -12.30
CA THR A 236 6.71 11.12 -12.43
C THR A 236 6.77 12.13 -11.29
N THR A 237 6.44 13.40 -11.57
CA THR A 237 6.35 14.46 -10.55
C THR A 237 5.29 14.18 -9.49
N ALA A 238 4.31 13.33 -9.78
CA ALA A 238 3.25 12.98 -8.85
C ALA A 238 3.68 11.94 -7.81
N GLY A 239 4.86 11.33 -7.94
CA GLY A 239 5.31 10.26 -7.05
C GLY A 239 4.38 9.04 -7.07
N THR A 240 3.68 8.84 -8.19
CA THR A 240 2.66 7.80 -8.33
C THR A 240 3.22 6.46 -8.80
N ARG A 241 4.48 6.45 -9.31
CA ARG A 241 5.14 5.20 -9.66
C ARG A 241 5.57 4.46 -8.39
N ARG A 242 5.14 3.22 -8.27
CA ARG A 242 5.58 2.35 -7.18
C ARG A 242 7.00 1.87 -7.42
N ALA A 243 7.78 1.79 -6.34
CA ALA A 243 9.11 1.20 -6.37
C ALA A 243 8.98 -0.31 -6.16
N GLU A 244 9.19 -1.07 -7.21
CA GLU A 244 9.12 -2.53 -7.10
C GLU A 244 10.40 -3.09 -6.45
N PRO A 245 10.29 -4.14 -5.58
CA PRO A 245 11.45 -4.70 -4.90
C PRO A 245 12.62 -5.04 -5.83
N TRP A 246 12.32 -5.63 -6.98
CA TRP A 246 13.31 -6.06 -7.96
C TRP A 246 14.02 -4.93 -8.71
N GLU A 247 13.52 -3.71 -8.61
CA GLU A 247 14.14 -2.52 -9.17
C GLU A 247 15.14 -1.88 -8.18
N LYS A 248 14.94 -2.11 -6.88
CA LYS A 248 15.67 -1.40 -5.83
C LYS A 248 16.85 -2.18 -5.27
N GLU A 249 16.75 -3.50 -5.19
CA GLU A 249 17.76 -4.33 -4.54
C GLU A 249 17.78 -5.78 -5.09
N PRO A 250 18.87 -6.52 -4.87
CA PRO A 250 18.86 -7.96 -5.14
C PRO A 250 17.80 -8.66 -4.27
N ILE A 251 16.96 -9.48 -4.90
CA ILE A 251 15.87 -10.20 -4.22
C ILE A 251 16.08 -11.72 -4.23
N VAL A 252 15.38 -12.40 -3.34
CA VAL A 252 15.09 -13.84 -3.43
C VAL A 252 13.60 -14.07 -3.47
N VAL A 253 13.18 -15.10 -4.19
CA VAL A 253 11.77 -15.40 -4.44
C VAL A 253 11.47 -16.82 -4.01
N GLY A 254 10.41 -17.00 -3.23
CA GLY A 254 9.91 -18.29 -2.79
C GLY A 254 8.45 -18.48 -3.17
N THR A 255 8.13 -19.71 -3.59
CA THR A 255 6.78 -20.09 -3.98
C THR A 255 6.27 -21.18 -3.06
N GLY A 256 5.19 -20.89 -2.34
CA GLY A 256 4.45 -21.85 -1.55
C GLY A 256 3.25 -22.43 -2.29
N LYS A 257 2.42 -23.17 -1.56
CA LYS A 257 1.15 -23.66 -2.08
C LYS A 257 0.21 -22.50 -2.48
N HIS A 258 0.22 -21.44 -1.70
CA HIS A 258 -0.70 -20.31 -1.80
C HIS A 258 0.03 -18.98 -2.00
N ALA A 259 1.24 -18.83 -1.47
CA ALA A 259 1.95 -17.57 -1.40
C ALA A 259 3.12 -17.50 -2.38
N LEU A 260 3.27 -16.35 -3.04
CA LEU A 260 4.50 -15.88 -3.65
C LEU A 260 5.14 -14.89 -2.67
N VAL A 261 6.38 -15.15 -2.28
CA VAL A 261 7.12 -14.33 -1.32
C VAL A 261 8.36 -13.77 -1.98
N VAL A 262 8.55 -12.46 -1.86
CA VAL A 262 9.74 -11.73 -2.32
C VAL A 262 10.42 -11.11 -1.11
N LEU A 263 11.68 -11.46 -0.86
CA LEU A 263 12.51 -10.90 0.20
C LEU A 263 13.77 -10.27 -0.38
N SER A 264 14.41 -9.39 0.39
CA SER A 264 15.80 -8.97 0.11
C SER A 264 16.72 -10.17 0.09
N ALA A 265 17.75 -10.15 -0.77
CA ALA A 265 18.70 -11.26 -0.87
C ALA A 265 19.50 -11.52 0.42
N SER A 266 19.67 -10.50 1.27
CA SER A 266 20.23 -10.60 2.63
C SER A 266 19.46 -11.59 3.51
N ASP A 267 18.14 -11.70 3.32
CA ASP A 267 17.22 -12.55 4.06
C ASP A 267 16.97 -13.93 3.42
N ALA A 268 17.78 -14.33 2.45
CA ALA A 268 17.62 -15.62 1.74
C ALA A 268 17.46 -16.84 2.68
N LYS A 269 18.15 -16.84 3.83
CA LYS A 269 18.07 -17.93 4.84
C LYS A 269 16.69 -18.01 5.50
N LYS A 270 15.91 -16.94 5.50
CA LYS A 270 14.58 -16.87 6.12
C LYS A 270 13.45 -17.22 5.14
N LEU A 271 13.74 -17.28 3.84
CA LEU A 271 12.74 -17.41 2.77
C LEU A 271 11.79 -18.59 2.98
N SER A 272 12.32 -19.79 3.27
CA SER A 272 11.48 -20.99 3.48
C SER A 272 10.57 -20.85 4.70
N THR A 273 11.04 -20.18 5.74
CA THR A 273 10.24 -19.90 6.95
C THR A 273 9.10 -18.95 6.63
N VAL A 274 9.38 -17.84 5.92
CA VAL A 274 8.37 -16.84 5.54
C VAL A 274 7.33 -17.43 4.59
N VAL A 275 7.75 -18.23 3.60
CA VAL A 275 6.81 -18.94 2.71
C VAL A 275 5.87 -19.85 3.51
N LYS A 276 6.38 -20.60 4.48
CA LYS A 276 5.57 -21.44 5.35
C LYS A 276 4.62 -20.64 6.24
N GLN A 277 5.08 -19.51 6.78
CA GLN A 277 4.24 -18.60 7.56
C GLN A 277 3.10 -18.01 6.71
N ALA A 278 3.40 -17.59 5.47
CA ALA A 278 2.42 -17.06 4.53
C ALA A 278 1.38 -18.13 4.12
N ASP A 279 1.81 -19.33 3.77
CA ASP A 279 0.87 -20.44 3.47
C ASP A 279 -0.02 -20.79 4.68
N THR A 280 0.54 -20.73 5.89
CA THR A 280 -0.21 -20.97 7.14
C THR A 280 -1.25 -19.86 7.36
N ALA A 281 -0.89 -18.60 7.10
CA ALA A 281 -1.80 -17.46 7.20
C ALA A 281 -2.98 -17.58 6.22
N VAL A 282 -2.71 -17.97 4.96
CA VAL A 282 -3.77 -18.28 3.98
C VAL A 282 -4.71 -19.37 4.52
N GLY A 283 -4.18 -20.41 5.18
CA GLY A 283 -4.99 -21.44 5.82
C GLY A 283 -5.90 -20.90 6.91
N LYS A 284 -5.41 -19.99 7.76
CA LYS A 284 -6.20 -19.33 8.81
C LYS A 284 -7.33 -18.47 8.21
N VAL A 285 -7.00 -17.66 7.21
CA VAL A 285 -8.01 -16.84 6.51
C VAL A 285 -9.06 -17.74 5.86
N THR A 286 -8.62 -18.82 5.19
CA THR A 286 -9.55 -19.79 4.56
C THR A 286 -10.48 -20.45 5.57
N ALA A 287 -10.04 -20.69 6.81
CA ALA A 287 -10.89 -21.27 7.85
C ALA A 287 -12.07 -20.36 8.21
N VAL A 288 -11.91 -19.04 8.13
CA VAL A 288 -12.99 -18.05 8.34
C VAL A 288 -13.72 -17.77 7.03
N TRP A 289 -13.01 -17.65 5.91
CA TRP A 289 -13.49 -17.29 4.58
C TRP A 289 -13.18 -18.39 3.57
N PRO A 290 -13.95 -19.50 3.56
CA PRO A 290 -13.62 -20.68 2.73
C PRO A 290 -13.84 -20.47 1.24
N THR A 291 -14.61 -19.47 0.84
CA THR A 291 -14.97 -19.16 -0.57
C THR A 291 -14.95 -17.67 -0.82
N GLY A 292 -15.07 -17.27 -2.08
CA GLY A 292 -15.19 -15.86 -2.47
C GLY A 292 -13.87 -15.18 -2.82
N TRP A 293 -12.73 -15.88 -2.71
CA TRP A 293 -11.42 -15.32 -3.07
C TRP A 293 -10.49 -16.36 -3.71
N ALA A 294 -9.33 -15.92 -4.22
CA ALA A 294 -8.44 -16.77 -5.02
C ALA A 294 -7.62 -17.77 -4.20
N HIS A 295 -7.49 -17.59 -2.88
CA HIS A 295 -6.55 -18.33 -2.01
C HIS A 295 -5.11 -18.23 -2.51
N LYS A 296 -4.76 -17.12 -3.15
CA LYS A 296 -3.42 -16.80 -3.65
C LYS A 296 -3.04 -15.41 -3.20
N VAL A 297 -1.82 -15.24 -2.76
CA VAL A 297 -1.29 -13.98 -2.22
C VAL A 297 0.10 -13.71 -2.76
N VAL A 298 0.45 -12.44 -2.90
CA VAL A 298 1.79 -11.96 -3.23
C VAL A 298 2.24 -11.07 -2.07
N PHE A 299 3.36 -11.44 -1.46
CA PHE A 299 3.88 -10.79 -0.27
C PHE A 299 5.32 -10.31 -0.49
N TYR A 300 5.57 -9.05 -0.16
CA TYR A 300 6.89 -8.41 -0.19
C TYR A 300 7.32 -8.03 1.22
N ASP A 301 8.53 -8.42 1.59
CA ASP A 301 9.18 -8.05 2.84
C ASP A 301 10.65 -7.77 2.54
N THR A 302 10.96 -6.51 2.22
CA THR A 302 12.26 -6.07 1.73
C THR A 302 12.83 -4.98 2.63
N GLU A 303 14.16 -4.88 2.70
CA GLU A 303 14.85 -3.91 3.56
C GLU A 303 14.71 -2.47 3.04
N ASN A 304 14.39 -2.30 1.76
CA ASN A 304 14.30 -0.98 1.14
C ASN A 304 13.01 -0.25 1.54
N ALA A 305 13.15 0.79 2.35
CA ALA A 305 12.02 1.58 2.85
C ALA A 305 11.25 2.34 1.74
N ASP A 306 11.88 2.62 0.59
CA ASP A 306 11.22 3.28 -0.53
C ASP A 306 10.14 2.38 -1.13
N VAL A 307 10.35 1.05 -1.13
CA VAL A 307 9.33 0.10 -1.57
C VAL A 307 8.08 0.30 -0.73
N PHE A 308 8.17 0.14 0.59
CA PHE A 308 7.02 0.30 1.48
C PHE A 308 6.37 1.69 1.36
N SER A 309 7.16 2.76 1.34
CA SER A 309 6.64 4.13 1.28
C SER A 309 5.87 4.43 -0.01
N THR A 310 6.30 3.88 -1.16
CA THR A 310 5.60 4.08 -2.43
C THR A 310 4.31 3.26 -2.51
N TYR A 311 4.25 2.10 -1.84
CA TYR A 311 3.02 1.31 -1.71
C TYR A 311 2.02 1.94 -0.74
N LEU A 312 2.50 2.54 0.35
CA LEU A 312 1.67 3.31 1.28
C LEU A 312 1.08 4.58 0.62
N GLY A 313 1.75 5.12 -0.40
CA GLY A 313 1.30 6.31 -1.11
C GLY A 313 1.36 7.57 -0.22
N ARG A 314 0.34 8.46 -0.39
CA ARG A 314 0.25 9.71 0.38
C ARG A 314 -0.50 9.56 1.71
N HIS A 315 -0.89 8.36 2.09
CA HIS A 315 -1.84 8.08 3.16
C HIS A 315 -1.19 7.77 4.50
N GLY A 316 -0.25 8.53 4.94
CA GLY A 316 0.27 8.38 6.29
C GLY A 316 1.79 8.39 6.39
N SER A 317 2.28 8.33 7.62
CA SER A 317 3.69 8.17 7.91
C SER A 317 4.07 6.69 7.80
N ILE A 318 5.27 6.42 7.27
CA ILE A 318 5.85 5.07 7.26
C ILE A 318 5.91 4.43 8.66
N SER A 319 5.82 5.25 9.71
CA SER A 319 5.81 4.83 11.12
C SER A 319 4.45 4.34 11.63
N ASP A 320 3.39 4.47 10.84
CA ASP A 320 2.03 4.26 11.35
C ASP A 320 1.49 2.85 11.01
N PHE A 321 2.15 2.12 10.10
CA PHE A 321 1.67 0.83 9.61
C PHE A 321 2.74 -0.25 9.68
N ASP A 322 2.38 -1.44 10.16
CA ASP A 322 3.25 -2.63 10.17
C ASP A 322 3.28 -3.32 8.79
N GLY A 323 2.21 -3.17 8.02
CA GLY A 323 2.06 -3.68 6.65
C GLY A 323 0.93 -2.97 5.94
N VAL A 324 0.79 -3.23 4.65
CA VAL A 324 -0.32 -2.73 3.83
C VAL A 324 -0.73 -3.75 2.77
N THR A 325 -2.03 -3.80 2.50
CA THR A 325 -2.61 -4.49 1.35
C THR A 325 -3.06 -3.46 0.32
N VAL A 326 -2.54 -3.56 -0.90
CA VAL A 326 -2.78 -2.57 -1.97
C VAL A 326 -3.29 -3.25 -3.22
N GLY A 327 -4.35 -2.70 -3.80
CA GLY A 327 -4.82 -3.01 -5.15
C GLY A 327 -3.97 -2.28 -6.18
N MET A 328 -3.68 -2.98 -7.27
CA MET A 328 -2.82 -2.50 -8.35
C MET A 328 -3.62 -2.14 -9.61
N GLY A 329 -4.95 -2.05 -9.48
CA GLY A 329 -5.87 -1.65 -10.53
C GLY A 329 -5.96 -0.13 -10.68
N HIS A 330 -6.63 0.29 -11.77
CA HIS A 330 -6.81 1.70 -12.09
C HIS A 330 -8.27 2.18 -11.97
N ASP A 331 -9.22 1.25 -11.76
CA ASP A 331 -10.64 1.58 -11.62
C ASP A 331 -11.40 0.55 -10.78
N ASP A 332 -12.56 0.95 -10.24
CA ASP A 332 -13.42 0.10 -9.43
C ASP A 332 -14.05 -1.04 -10.24
N ALA A 333 -14.18 -0.92 -11.55
CA ALA A 333 -14.76 -1.96 -12.40
C ALA A 333 -13.88 -3.21 -12.49
N THR A 334 -12.57 -3.07 -12.25
CA THR A 334 -11.60 -4.16 -12.27
C THR A 334 -11.30 -4.74 -10.89
N ARG A 335 -11.85 -4.17 -9.81
CA ARG A 335 -11.52 -4.51 -8.41
C ARG A 335 -11.55 -6.02 -8.11
N ALA A 336 -12.49 -6.76 -8.69
CA ALA A 336 -12.58 -8.21 -8.48
C ALA A 336 -11.44 -9.03 -9.10
N THR A 337 -10.72 -8.48 -10.05
CA THR A 337 -9.65 -9.15 -10.81
C THR A 337 -8.31 -8.45 -10.72
N GLU A 338 -8.25 -7.28 -10.08
CA GLU A 338 -7.00 -6.54 -9.96
C GLU A 338 -5.95 -7.33 -9.18
N PRO A 339 -4.68 -7.23 -9.55
CA PRO A 339 -3.58 -7.78 -8.78
C PRO A 339 -3.49 -7.11 -7.42
N LEU A 340 -3.25 -7.89 -6.36
CA LEU A 340 -3.06 -7.39 -5.01
C LEU A 340 -1.63 -7.64 -4.54
N ARG A 341 -1.09 -6.69 -3.78
CA ARG A 341 0.22 -6.81 -3.13
C ARG A 341 0.08 -6.54 -1.64
N VAL A 342 0.70 -7.40 -0.86
CA VAL A 342 0.87 -7.20 0.58
C VAL A 342 2.33 -6.85 0.80
N VAL A 343 2.59 -5.75 1.48
CA VAL A 343 3.95 -5.26 1.72
C VAL A 343 4.15 -5.01 3.20
N ALA A 344 5.15 -5.65 3.80
CA ALA A 344 5.53 -5.42 5.19
C ALA A 344 6.38 -4.16 5.33
N ASN A 345 6.25 -3.49 6.48
CA ASN A 345 7.11 -2.38 6.83
C ASN A 345 8.45 -2.92 7.36
N PRO A 346 9.58 -2.62 6.70
CA PRO A 346 10.89 -3.16 7.09
C PRO A 346 11.34 -2.74 8.50
N ARG A 347 10.70 -1.75 9.12
CA ARG A 347 11.05 -1.28 10.47
C ARG A 347 10.49 -2.14 11.59
N TYR A 348 9.33 -2.77 11.38
CA TYR A 348 8.56 -3.34 12.48
C TYR A 348 8.51 -4.84 12.47
N GLU A 349 8.42 -5.47 11.32
CA GLU A 349 8.32 -6.92 11.22
C GLU A 349 9.42 -7.54 10.35
N PRO A 350 10.56 -7.90 10.96
CA PRO A 350 11.62 -8.55 10.21
C PRO A 350 11.16 -9.92 9.68
N PRO A 351 11.62 -10.33 8.48
CA PRO A 351 11.25 -11.59 7.87
C PRO A 351 11.43 -12.78 8.80
N GLY A 352 10.39 -13.62 8.93
CA GLY A 352 10.40 -14.82 9.76
C GLY A 352 10.23 -14.58 11.27
N SER A 353 9.87 -13.35 11.68
CA SER A 353 9.57 -13.02 13.08
C SER A 353 8.42 -13.85 13.63
N LYS A 354 8.26 -13.85 14.95
CA LYS A 354 7.16 -14.56 15.63
C LYS A 354 5.80 -13.91 15.39
N ASN A 355 5.78 -12.61 15.11
CA ASN A 355 4.58 -11.82 14.94
C ASN A 355 4.13 -11.77 13.48
N LEU A 356 5.06 -11.98 12.54
CA LEU A 356 4.76 -12.00 11.10
C LEU A 356 3.53 -12.85 10.74
N PRO A 357 3.28 -14.04 11.32
CA PRO A 357 2.06 -14.80 11.02
C PRO A 357 0.76 -14.09 11.38
N ALA A 358 0.75 -13.22 12.40
CA ALA A 358 -0.43 -12.43 12.74
C ALA A 358 -0.63 -11.31 11.73
N LEU A 359 0.41 -10.54 11.41
CA LEU A 359 0.40 -9.53 10.35
C LEU A 359 -0.07 -10.13 9.02
N LEU A 360 0.53 -11.22 8.58
CA LEU A 360 0.14 -11.88 7.33
C LEU A 360 -1.33 -12.34 7.35
N THR A 361 -1.84 -12.82 8.48
CA THR A 361 -3.25 -13.24 8.57
C THR A 361 -4.19 -12.04 8.50
N HIS A 362 -3.81 -10.91 9.13
CA HIS A 362 -4.51 -9.64 9.05
C HIS A 362 -4.57 -9.15 7.59
N GLU A 363 -3.44 -8.95 6.97
CA GLU A 363 -3.33 -8.43 5.61
C GLU A 363 -4.00 -9.36 4.57
N PHE A 364 -3.85 -10.67 4.71
CA PHE A 364 -4.49 -11.63 3.81
C PHE A 364 -6.01 -11.70 4.01
N THR A 365 -6.53 -11.22 5.14
CA THR A 365 -7.96 -11.02 5.32
C THR A 365 -8.44 -9.86 4.44
N HIS A 366 -7.68 -8.77 4.35
CA HIS A 366 -7.96 -7.70 3.38
C HIS A 366 -7.90 -8.22 1.94
N VAL A 367 -6.91 -9.03 1.57
CA VAL A 367 -6.87 -9.70 0.25
C VAL A 367 -8.12 -10.53 -0.01
N ALA A 368 -8.56 -11.33 0.97
CA ALA A 368 -9.71 -12.20 0.81
C ALA A 368 -11.04 -11.43 0.66
N LYS A 369 -11.11 -10.24 1.22
CA LYS A 369 -12.33 -9.41 1.24
C LYS A 369 -12.28 -8.22 0.30
N TRP A 370 -11.17 -8.01 -0.42
CA TRP A 370 -10.92 -6.86 -1.28
C TRP A 370 -12.08 -6.53 -2.23
N ALA A 371 -12.57 -7.54 -2.94
CA ALA A 371 -13.63 -7.36 -3.93
C ALA A 371 -15.01 -7.06 -3.32
N ASP A 372 -15.20 -7.33 -2.03
CA ASP A 372 -16.50 -7.19 -1.36
C ASP A 372 -16.69 -5.82 -0.71
N VAL A 373 -15.59 -5.10 -0.40
CA VAL A 373 -15.60 -3.87 0.39
C VAL A 373 -16.07 -2.67 -0.44
N GLY A 374 -17.19 -2.07 -0.05
CA GLY A 374 -17.72 -0.83 -0.63
C GLY A 374 -17.16 0.40 0.06
N ASP A 375 -17.29 1.57 -0.59
CA ASP A 375 -16.75 2.85 -0.12
C ASP A 375 -17.30 3.35 1.22
N GLY A 376 -18.45 2.83 1.62
CA GLY A 376 -19.08 3.14 2.92
C GLY A 376 -18.97 2.03 3.93
N THR A 377 -18.15 1.02 3.70
CA THR A 377 -17.89 -0.02 4.69
C THR A 377 -17.21 0.60 5.90
N PRO A 378 -17.80 0.50 7.12
CA PRO A 378 -17.21 1.11 8.31
C PRO A 378 -15.79 0.57 8.56
N LEU A 379 -14.82 1.48 8.75
CA LEU A 379 -13.41 1.12 8.93
C LEU A 379 -13.20 0.19 10.13
N TRP A 380 -13.97 0.39 11.22
CA TRP A 380 -13.92 -0.52 12.35
C TRP A 380 -14.24 -1.97 11.96
N SER A 381 -15.10 -2.17 10.97
CA SER A 381 -15.45 -3.52 10.53
C SER A 381 -14.39 -4.12 9.61
N ILE A 382 -13.72 -3.31 8.80
CA ILE A 382 -12.63 -3.73 7.92
C ILE A 382 -11.44 -4.19 8.77
N GLU A 383 -10.99 -3.34 9.68
CA GLU A 383 -9.86 -3.62 10.55
C GLU A 383 -10.21 -4.68 11.62
N GLY A 384 -11.39 -4.56 12.19
CA GLY A 384 -11.83 -5.49 13.23
C GLY A 384 -11.97 -6.93 12.75
N ILE A 385 -12.41 -7.16 11.51
CA ILE A 385 -12.50 -8.53 10.97
C ILE A 385 -11.13 -9.09 10.62
N ALA A 386 -10.18 -8.24 10.20
CA ALA A 386 -8.80 -8.62 9.95
C ALA A 386 -8.11 -9.02 11.27
N GLU A 387 -8.25 -8.22 12.31
CA GLU A 387 -7.79 -8.52 13.66
C GLU A 387 -8.43 -9.79 14.24
N TYR A 388 -9.75 -9.93 14.12
CA TYR A 388 -10.45 -11.14 14.55
C TYR A 388 -9.91 -12.40 13.87
N THR A 389 -9.69 -12.34 12.55
CA THR A 389 -9.16 -13.47 11.79
C THR A 389 -7.71 -13.79 12.20
N ALA A 390 -6.88 -12.76 12.42
CA ALA A 390 -5.48 -12.91 12.81
C ALA A 390 -5.34 -13.56 14.19
N TYR A 391 -6.18 -13.15 15.13
CA TYR A 391 -6.08 -13.56 16.55
C TYR A 391 -7.13 -14.57 16.98
N ARG A 392 -7.90 -15.11 16.06
CA ARG A 392 -8.92 -16.14 16.31
C ARG A 392 -8.36 -17.31 17.14
N GLY A 393 -9.08 -17.67 18.21
CA GLY A 393 -8.69 -18.74 19.13
C GLY A 393 -7.63 -18.33 20.16
N HIS A 394 -7.25 -17.07 20.22
CA HIS A 394 -6.42 -16.54 21.30
C HIS A 394 -7.33 -15.96 22.39
N PRO A 395 -6.96 -16.13 23.68
CA PRO A 395 -7.66 -15.45 24.76
C PRO A 395 -7.65 -13.92 24.55
N SER A 396 -8.83 -13.30 24.55
CA SER A 396 -8.99 -11.86 24.29
C SER A 396 -8.23 -10.98 25.30
N ASP A 397 -8.10 -11.43 26.54
CA ASP A 397 -7.39 -10.74 27.61
C ASP A 397 -5.86 -10.61 27.40
N GLN A 398 -5.27 -11.43 26.53
CA GLN A 398 -3.83 -11.40 26.25
C GLN A 398 -3.42 -10.30 25.26
N ARG A 399 -4.37 -9.71 24.54
CA ARG A 399 -4.08 -8.79 23.43
C ARG A 399 -4.82 -7.47 23.50
N VAL A 400 -5.67 -7.32 24.49
CA VAL A 400 -6.42 -6.09 24.69
C VAL A 400 -5.50 -4.97 25.15
N PRO A 401 -5.51 -3.81 24.49
CA PRO A 401 -4.80 -2.64 24.99
C PRO A 401 -5.16 -2.37 26.46
N GLU A 402 -4.15 -2.11 27.30
CA GLU A 402 -4.31 -1.88 28.74
C GLU A 402 -5.40 -0.84 29.07
N LYS A 403 -5.50 0.18 28.21
CA LYS A 403 -6.53 1.23 28.35
C LYS A 403 -7.94 0.67 28.24
N ILE A 404 -8.22 -0.25 27.31
CA ILE A 404 -9.56 -0.87 27.19
C ILE A 404 -9.90 -1.64 28.46
N GLY A 405 -8.94 -2.39 29.00
CA GLY A 405 -9.12 -3.09 30.27
C GLY A 405 -9.40 -2.16 31.44
N LYS A 406 -8.70 -1.01 31.53
CA LYS A 406 -8.95 0.03 32.54
C LYS A 406 -10.34 0.65 32.39
N ASP A 407 -10.71 1.05 31.19
CA ASP A 407 -12.00 1.67 30.87
C ASP A 407 -13.17 0.69 31.12
N GLY A 408 -12.98 -0.59 30.81
CA GLY A 408 -13.97 -1.65 31.10
C GLY A 408 -14.26 -1.77 32.61
N ARG A 409 -13.22 -1.77 33.42
CA ARG A 409 -13.37 -1.86 34.89
C ARG A 409 -13.99 -0.61 35.52
N SER A 410 -13.70 0.56 34.97
CA SER A 410 -14.20 1.83 35.47
C SER A 410 -15.52 2.28 34.84
N GLY A 411 -16.06 1.52 33.90
CA GLY A 411 -17.30 1.85 33.19
C GLY A 411 -17.19 3.00 32.17
N HIS A 412 -15.97 3.28 31.69
CA HIS A 412 -15.69 4.39 30.77
C HIS A 412 -15.54 3.95 29.31
N LEU A 413 -15.96 2.74 28.95
CA LEU A 413 -15.96 2.28 27.55
C LEU A 413 -16.84 3.16 26.66
N PRO A 414 -16.48 3.34 25.37
CA PRO A 414 -17.28 4.10 24.43
C PRO A 414 -18.71 3.58 24.32
N LYS A 415 -19.65 4.46 23.95
CA LYS A 415 -21.06 4.13 23.73
C LYS A 415 -21.39 3.82 22.27
N SER A 416 -20.41 3.92 21.39
CA SER A 416 -20.46 3.62 19.95
C SER A 416 -19.26 2.78 19.55
N LEU A 417 -19.31 2.15 18.39
CA LEU A 417 -18.16 1.55 17.72
C LEU A 417 -17.20 2.64 17.25
N PRO A 418 -15.92 2.32 16.98
CA PRO A 418 -14.95 3.28 16.45
C PRO A 418 -15.42 3.90 15.13
N THR A 419 -15.07 5.17 14.94
CA THR A 419 -15.30 5.89 13.66
C THR A 419 -14.02 5.93 12.82
N ALA A 420 -14.13 6.19 11.53
CA ALA A 420 -12.97 6.27 10.64
C ALA A 420 -11.90 7.23 11.15
N SER A 421 -12.29 8.38 11.71
CA SER A 421 -11.34 9.37 12.21
C SER A 421 -10.40 8.83 13.29
N GLY A 422 -10.83 7.85 14.10
CA GLY A 422 -10.02 7.28 15.19
C GLY A 422 -8.78 6.53 14.69
N PHE A 423 -8.89 5.91 13.52
CA PHE A 423 -7.81 5.13 12.91
C PHE A 423 -6.70 5.98 12.28
N TYR A 424 -6.89 7.28 12.13
CA TYR A 424 -5.92 8.18 11.49
C TYR A 424 -5.18 9.11 12.46
N HIS A 425 -5.41 8.96 13.76
CA HIS A 425 -4.79 9.84 14.76
C HIS A 425 -3.44 9.36 15.28
N GLY A 426 -3.04 8.12 14.92
CA GLY A 426 -1.83 7.51 15.42
C GLY A 426 -1.84 7.24 16.94
N GLY A 427 -0.93 6.41 17.39
CA GLY A 427 -0.65 6.27 18.81
C GLY A 427 -1.70 5.46 19.59
N ILE A 428 -1.91 5.86 20.84
CA ILE A 428 -2.78 5.14 21.80
C ILE A 428 -4.24 5.08 21.34
N THR A 429 -4.72 6.11 20.65
CA THR A 429 -6.10 6.19 20.16
C THR A 429 -6.33 5.16 19.05
N GLU A 430 -5.42 5.08 18.11
CA GLU A 430 -5.46 4.09 17.01
C GLU A 430 -5.44 2.65 17.55
N ALA A 431 -4.47 2.31 18.39
CA ALA A 431 -4.40 0.99 19.02
C ALA A 431 -5.67 0.65 19.83
N TYR A 432 -6.31 1.66 20.43
CA TYR A 432 -7.57 1.50 21.14
C TYR A 432 -8.70 1.14 20.18
N ASP A 433 -8.80 1.82 19.03
CA ASP A 433 -9.85 1.61 18.04
C ASP A 433 -9.69 0.26 17.33
N TYR A 434 -8.47 -0.15 16.97
CA TYR A 434 -8.18 -1.53 16.51
C TYR A 434 -8.62 -2.56 17.55
N GLY A 435 -8.25 -2.36 18.82
CA GLY A 435 -8.63 -3.26 19.91
C GLY A 435 -10.15 -3.34 20.12
N MET A 436 -10.87 -2.23 20.10
CA MET A 436 -12.33 -2.20 20.23
C MET A 436 -13.01 -2.88 19.02
N SER A 437 -12.51 -2.68 17.83
CA SER A 437 -12.98 -3.30 16.60
C SER A 437 -12.81 -4.82 16.62
N TRP A 438 -11.64 -5.30 17.02
CA TRP A 438 -11.40 -6.72 17.26
C TRP A 438 -12.37 -7.31 18.26
N LEU A 439 -12.50 -6.68 19.46
CA LEU A 439 -13.36 -7.16 20.54
C LEU A 439 -14.83 -7.16 20.16
N ALA A 440 -15.28 -6.29 19.27
CA ALA A 440 -16.63 -6.33 18.73
C ALA A 440 -16.93 -7.64 17.99
N PHE A 441 -16.00 -8.10 17.14
CA PHE A 441 -16.14 -9.37 16.44
C PHE A 441 -15.91 -10.58 17.35
N GLU A 442 -15.01 -10.49 18.31
CA GLU A 442 -14.78 -11.55 19.30
C GLU A 442 -16.05 -11.76 20.16
N TYR A 443 -16.60 -10.68 20.70
CA TYR A 443 -17.88 -10.70 21.42
C TYR A 443 -19.02 -11.27 20.56
N MET A 444 -19.09 -10.86 19.30
CA MET A 444 -20.10 -11.37 18.36
C MET A 444 -19.93 -12.87 18.14
N SER A 445 -18.71 -13.33 17.96
CA SER A 445 -18.38 -14.75 17.76
C SER A 445 -18.73 -15.60 18.97
N GLU A 446 -18.33 -15.17 20.18
CA GLU A 446 -18.61 -15.92 21.41
C GLU A 446 -20.10 -15.93 21.77
N THR A 447 -20.81 -14.82 21.51
CA THR A 447 -22.19 -14.66 21.97
C THR A 447 -23.21 -15.18 20.94
N TYR A 448 -22.95 -14.99 19.65
CA TYR A 448 -23.92 -15.27 18.57
C TYR A 448 -23.41 -16.29 17.55
N GLY A 449 -22.13 -16.68 17.63
CA GLY A 449 -21.49 -17.64 16.74
C GLY A 449 -20.86 -17.00 15.51
N GLU A 450 -19.79 -17.63 15.00
CA GLU A 450 -19.00 -17.16 13.85
C GLU A 450 -19.82 -16.94 12.56
N SER A 451 -20.88 -17.71 12.38
CA SER A 451 -21.78 -17.49 11.24
C SER A 451 -22.42 -16.09 11.24
N LYS A 452 -22.71 -15.55 12.42
CA LYS A 452 -23.24 -14.19 12.58
C LYS A 452 -22.16 -13.14 12.32
N VAL A 453 -20.92 -13.39 12.73
CA VAL A 453 -19.75 -12.56 12.38
C VAL A 453 -19.67 -12.37 10.86
N ARG A 454 -19.66 -13.46 10.10
CA ARG A 454 -19.61 -13.39 8.63
C ARG A 454 -20.80 -12.64 8.04
N LEU A 455 -22.01 -12.95 8.48
CA LEU A 455 -23.22 -12.32 7.95
C LEU A 455 -23.30 -10.81 8.24
N VAL A 456 -22.87 -10.36 9.43
CA VAL A 456 -22.81 -8.93 9.75
C VAL A 456 -21.77 -8.26 8.84
N TYR A 457 -20.55 -8.80 8.79
CA TYR A 457 -19.49 -8.24 7.95
C TYR A 457 -19.89 -8.17 6.47
N GLU A 458 -20.45 -9.26 5.89
CA GLU A 458 -20.88 -9.28 4.49
C GLU A 458 -21.98 -8.26 4.17
N ARG A 459 -22.76 -7.85 5.16
CA ARG A 459 -23.74 -6.77 4.98
C ARG A 459 -23.09 -5.39 5.06
N LEU A 460 -22.17 -5.20 6.00
CA LEU A 460 -21.40 -3.96 6.14
C LEU A 460 -20.54 -3.71 4.91
N ALA A 461 -19.88 -4.75 4.40
CA ALA A 461 -19.04 -4.68 3.21
C ALA A 461 -19.78 -4.26 1.93
N LYS A 462 -21.11 -4.36 1.90
CA LYS A 462 -21.95 -3.94 0.75
C LYS A 462 -22.45 -2.50 0.86
N ILE A 463 -21.95 -1.71 1.77
CA ILE A 463 -22.29 -0.30 1.89
C ILE A 463 -21.44 0.49 0.91
N TRP A 464 -22.05 1.04 -0.14
CA TRP A 464 -21.38 1.79 -1.22
C TRP A 464 -21.60 3.30 -1.14
N THR A 465 -22.35 3.77 -0.14
CA THR A 465 -22.50 5.20 0.13
C THR A 465 -21.33 5.67 0.99
N PRO A 466 -20.83 6.91 0.84
CA PRO A 466 -19.68 7.38 1.60
C PRO A 466 -19.80 7.09 3.09
N GLU A 467 -18.71 6.63 3.71
CA GLU A 467 -18.63 6.39 5.15
C GLU A 467 -19.06 7.63 5.96
N ASP A 468 -19.63 7.43 7.14
CA ASP A 468 -20.19 8.50 8.00
C ASP A 468 -21.35 9.33 7.39
N SER A 469 -21.82 8.98 6.18
CA SER A 469 -23.05 9.57 5.66
C SER A 469 -24.27 9.04 6.43
N ALA A 470 -25.35 9.84 6.45
CA ALA A 470 -26.61 9.38 7.07
C ALA A 470 -27.15 8.08 6.44
N GLN A 471 -26.81 7.81 5.19
CA GLN A 471 -27.19 6.59 4.47
C GLN A 471 -26.32 5.40 4.90
N SER A 472 -24.98 5.58 5.05
CA SER A 472 -24.10 4.51 5.52
C SER A 472 -24.40 4.14 6.97
N LEU A 473 -24.59 5.10 7.88
CA LEU A 473 -24.99 4.87 9.25
C LEU A 473 -26.33 4.14 9.36
N LYS A 474 -27.30 4.48 8.50
CA LYS A 474 -28.59 3.76 8.42
C LYS A 474 -28.41 2.32 7.93
N ALA A 475 -27.52 2.10 6.95
CA ALA A 475 -27.23 0.78 6.41
C ALA A 475 -26.47 -0.08 7.44
N GLU A 476 -25.56 0.49 8.19
CA GLU A 476 -24.86 -0.14 9.31
C GLU A 476 -25.87 -0.61 10.39
N ALA A 477 -26.73 0.30 10.88
CA ALA A 477 -27.77 -0.03 11.83
C ALA A 477 -28.70 -1.15 11.31
N ALA A 478 -29.03 -1.14 10.01
CA ALA A 478 -29.83 -2.17 9.38
C ALA A 478 -29.11 -3.53 9.34
N ALA A 479 -27.77 -3.57 9.23
CA ALA A 479 -27.01 -4.81 9.28
C ALA A 479 -27.13 -5.48 10.66
N PHE A 480 -26.99 -4.74 11.76
CA PHE A 480 -27.20 -5.26 13.12
C PHE A 480 -28.63 -5.75 13.33
N GLN A 481 -29.63 -4.97 12.90
CA GLN A 481 -31.02 -5.36 13.06
C GLN A 481 -31.36 -6.63 12.27
N ALA A 482 -30.87 -6.75 11.04
CA ALA A 482 -31.17 -7.88 10.17
C ALA A 482 -30.52 -9.19 10.62
N VAL A 483 -29.33 -9.15 11.23
CA VAL A 483 -28.54 -10.33 11.58
C VAL A 483 -28.64 -10.68 13.04
N LEU A 484 -28.57 -9.68 13.93
CA LEU A 484 -28.54 -9.86 15.38
C LEU A 484 -29.88 -9.53 16.05
N HIS A 485 -30.86 -9.01 15.30
CA HIS A 485 -32.19 -8.60 15.78
C HIS A 485 -32.13 -7.55 16.90
N MET A 486 -31.17 -6.65 16.83
CA MET A 486 -31.00 -5.57 17.81
C MET A 486 -30.40 -4.31 17.17
N SER A 487 -30.51 -3.18 17.90
CA SER A 487 -29.80 -1.96 17.51
C SER A 487 -28.30 -2.06 17.83
N GLU A 488 -27.47 -1.30 17.11
CA GLU A 488 -26.05 -1.15 17.39
C GLU A 488 -25.80 -0.71 18.84
N ALA A 489 -26.53 0.30 19.34
CA ALA A 489 -26.43 0.74 20.73
C ALA A 489 -26.65 -0.38 21.77
N LYS A 490 -27.60 -1.30 21.48
CA LYS A 490 -27.82 -2.49 22.31
C LYS A 490 -26.66 -3.47 22.22
N PHE A 491 -26.11 -3.66 21.01
CA PHE A 491 -24.91 -4.47 20.78
C PHE A 491 -23.71 -3.92 21.56
N VAL A 492 -23.40 -2.62 21.43
CA VAL A 492 -22.31 -1.95 22.15
C VAL A 492 -22.49 -2.04 23.67
N SER A 493 -23.72 -1.86 24.17
CA SER A 493 -23.99 -2.08 25.61
C SER A 493 -23.68 -3.51 26.05
N GLY A 494 -23.98 -4.51 25.22
CA GLY A 494 -23.61 -5.91 25.46
C GLY A 494 -22.11 -6.15 25.41
N LEU A 495 -21.44 -5.61 24.40
CA LEU A 495 -19.98 -5.63 24.26
C LEU A 495 -19.27 -5.05 25.48
N ASN A 496 -19.69 -3.87 25.97
CA ASN A 496 -19.10 -3.22 27.12
C ASN A 496 -19.25 -4.07 28.41
N LYS A 497 -20.39 -4.70 28.61
CA LYS A 497 -20.61 -5.63 29.73
C LYS A 497 -19.73 -6.89 29.59
N TRP A 498 -19.57 -7.39 28.39
CA TRP A 498 -18.72 -8.54 28.11
C TRP A 498 -17.26 -8.20 28.35
N ILE A 499 -16.75 -7.06 27.84
CA ILE A 499 -15.37 -6.56 28.10
C ILE A 499 -15.12 -6.46 29.61
N ALA A 500 -16.00 -5.82 30.35
CA ALA A 500 -15.85 -5.66 31.80
C ALA A 500 -15.76 -7.00 32.56
N ARG A 501 -16.36 -8.06 32.03
CA ARG A 501 -16.37 -9.40 32.63
C ARG A 501 -15.14 -10.22 32.22
N VAL A 502 -14.75 -10.16 30.94
CA VAL A 502 -13.74 -11.06 30.33
C VAL A 502 -12.33 -10.51 30.49
N ILE A 503 -12.17 -9.18 30.40
CA ILE A 503 -10.86 -8.56 30.52
C ILE A 503 -10.47 -8.47 31.97
N ARG A 504 -9.63 -9.42 32.39
CA ARG A 504 -9.11 -9.47 33.75
C ARG A 504 -7.95 -8.49 33.97
N PRO A 505 -7.73 -8.01 35.20
CA PRO A 505 -6.53 -7.25 35.51
C PRO A 505 -5.30 -8.11 35.27
N VAL A 506 -4.31 -7.56 34.56
CA VAL A 506 -2.95 -8.13 34.59
C VAL A 506 -2.41 -7.83 35.99
N HIS A 507 -2.23 -8.86 36.80
CA HIS A 507 -1.60 -8.80 38.13
C HIS A 507 -0.10 -8.70 38.02
#